data_bf5be7c980cf45f742877424ecdcaa5e
#
_entry.id   bf5be7c980cf45f742877424ecdcaa5e
#
_cell.length_a   1.000
_cell.length_b   1.000
_cell.length_c   1.000
_cell.angle_alpha   90.00
_cell.angle_beta   90.00
_cell.angle_gamma   90.00
#
_symmetry.space_group_name_H-M   'P 1'
#
loop_
_entity.id
_entity.type
_entity.pdbx_description
1 polymer ?
#
loop_
_entity_poly.entity_id
_entity_poly.type
_entity_poly.pdbx_seq_one_letter_code
_entity_poly.pdbx_strand_id
1 'polypeptide(L)'
;MRIAQIATLATTVRQKGSGSIEGLVWLLTHELTKLGHEVTVFAAAGSETDGRLVSALPGTYGQNDSPADWQVCEFINLCRAVEMSEEFDVLHSHSYLYALMLQRLSKSPIVNTVHVTGNEEYARLWRLYPDACVTAISKYQWSGYPELQPAAVIYHGVDSSQFTFHATPEDYVCYLGRFTPGKGALRAIAAAKSLGIRLVLAGPRSDYYNDCIEPLVDGKSVEYVGSVGGARRNELLGKA
;
A
#
# COMPACT_ATOMS: atom_id res chain seq x y z
N MET A 1 -20.37 -10.56 -9.59
CA MET A 1 -19.91 -11.31 -8.39
C MET A 1 -20.07 -10.40 -7.17
N ARG A 2 -20.31 -10.99 -6.01
CA ARG A 2 -20.27 -10.32 -4.71
C ARG A 2 -18.87 -10.48 -4.14
N ILE A 3 -18.14 -9.40 -3.97
CA ILE A 3 -16.72 -9.40 -3.62
C ILE A 3 -16.52 -8.65 -2.30
N ALA A 4 -15.87 -9.28 -1.32
CA ALA A 4 -15.38 -8.61 -0.13
C ALA A 4 -13.95 -8.15 -0.34
N GLN A 5 -13.67 -6.84 -0.22
CA GLN A 5 -12.31 -6.28 -0.19
C GLN A 5 -11.96 -5.99 1.29
N ILE A 6 -10.92 -6.64 1.81
CA ILE A 6 -10.50 -6.48 3.20
C ILE A 6 -9.22 -5.64 3.21
N ALA A 7 -9.38 -4.35 3.51
CA ALA A 7 -8.27 -3.40 3.56
C ALA A 7 -7.48 -3.52 4.87
N THR A 8 -6.26 -3.00 4.86
CA THR A 8 -5.53 -2.65 6.10
C THR A 8 -6.20 -1.45 6.78
N LEU A 9 -5.97 -1.32 8.08
CA LEU A 9 -6.58 -0.27 8.91
C LEU A 9 -5.59 0.84 9.30
N ALA A 10 -4.44 0.95 8.61
CA ALA A 10 -3.44 1.97 8.90
C ALA A 10 -3.95 3.39 8.58
N THR A 11 -4.71 3.53 7.50
CA THR A 11 -5.41 4.75 7.11
C THR A 11 -6.80 4.42 6.59
N THR A 12 -7.63 5.45 6.35
CA THR A 12 -8.92 5.26 5.70
C THR A 12 -8.75 4.96 4.21
N VAL A 13 -9.60 4.09 3.67
CA VAL A 13 -9.75 3.86 2.23
C VAL A 13 -10.44 5.07 1.60
N ARG A 14 -9.79 5.75 0.65
CA ARG A 14 -10.36 6.88 -0.10
C ARG A 14 -9.52 7.19 -1.34
N GLN A 15 -10.06 7.94 -2.26
CA GLN A 15 -9.35 8.33 -3.50
C GLN A 15 -8.09 9.17 -3.23
N LYS A 16 -8.15 10.07 -2.25
CA LYS A 16 -7.05 10.98 -1.92
C LYS A 16 -6.73 10.92 -0.43
N GLY A 17 -5.45 10.90 -0.09
CA GLY A 17 -5.01 10.91 1.30
C GLY A 17 -5.03 9.56 2.01
N SER A 18 -5.23 8.47 1.29
CA SER A 18 -5.04 7.11 1.79
C SER A 18 -3.57 6.74 1.92
N GLY A 19 -3.28 5.71 2.71
CA GLY A 19 -2.04 4.95 2.60
C GLY A 19 -1.91 4.26 1.24
N SER A 20 -0.75 3.65 0.97
CA SER A 20 -0.50 3.02 -0.33
C SER A 20 -1.40 1.82 -0.61
N ILE A 21 -1.68 1.00 0.40
CA ILE A 21 -2.54 -0.19 0.28
C ILE A 21 -4.00 0.24 0.22
N GLU A 22 -4.43 1.11 1.12
CA GLU A 22 -5.82 1.59 1.19
C GLU A 22 -6.20 2.36 -0.07
N GLY A 23 -5.28 3.14 -0.65
CA GLY A 23 -5.49 3.81 -1.93
C GLY A 23 -5.61 2.82 -3.10
N LEU A 24 -4.86 1.72 -3.06
CA LEU A 24 -4.98 0.63 -4.03
C LEU A 24 -6.34 -0.09 -3.88
N VAL A 25 -6.77 -0.37 -2.65
CA VAL A 25 -8.08 -0.99 -2.39
C VAL A 25 -9.20 -0.09 -2.88
N TRP A 26 -9.07 1.24 -2.68
CA TRP A 26 -10.03 2.19 -3.26
C TRP A 26 -10.11 2.06 -4.79
N LEU A 27 -8.95 2.12 -5.46
CA LEU A 27 -8.90 2.04 -6.93
C LEU A 27 -9.45 0.71 -7.45
N LEU A 28 -9.08 -0.40 -6.82
CA LEU A 28 -9.57 -1.73 -7.19
C LEU A 28 -11.09 -1.84 -7.00
N THR A 29 -11.62 -1.33 -5.88
CA THR A 29 -13.06 -1.30 -5.62
C THR A 29 -13.79 -0.49 -6.68
N HIS A 30 -13.28 0.70 -7.00
CA HIS A 30 -13.83 1.57 -8.03
C HIS A 30 -13.93 0.87 -9.39
N GLU A 31 -12.85 0.23 -9.84
CA GLU A 31 -12.82 -0.46 -11.12
C GLU A 31 -13.70 -1.73 -11.12
N LEU A 32 -13.73 -2.50 -10.05
CA LEU A 32 -14.61 -3.66 -9.93
C LEU A 32 -16.09 -3.25 -9.97
N THR A 33 -16.44 -2.16 -9.32
CA THR A 33 -17.82 -1.63 -9.33
C THR A 33 -18.20 -1.17 -10.74
N LYS A 34 -17.30 -0.50 -11.48
CA LYS A 34 -17.50 -0.16 -12.89
C LYS A 34 -17.73 -1.38 -13.78
N LEU A 35 -17.09 -2.50 -13.47
CA LEU A 35 -17.28 -3.78 -14.18
C LEU A 35 -18.57 -4.50 -13.79
N GLY A 36 -19.40 -3.91 -12.93
CA GLY A 36 -20.70 -4.44 -12.53
C GLY A 36 -20.64 -5.47 -11.40
N HIS A 37 -19.56 -5.49 -10.61
CA HIS A 37 -19.47 -6.33 -9.41
C HIS A 37 -20.09 -5.61 -8.19
N GLU A 38 -20.68 -6.38 -7.29
CA GLU A 38 -21.13 -5.91 -5.99
C GLU A 38 -19.98 -6.00 -5.00
N VAL A 39 -19.41 -4.86 -4.62
CA VAL A 39 -18.23 -4.83 -3.75
C VAL A 39 -18.59 -4.33 -2.35
N THR A 40 -18.16 -5.08 -1.33
CA THR A 40 -18.20 -4.66 0.06
C THR A 40 -16.76 -4.47 0.55
N VAL A 41 -16.47 -3.32 1.14
CA VAL A 41 -15.14 -2.98 1.66
C VAL A 41 -15.15 -3.04 3.17
N PHE A 42 -14.31 -3.90 3.73
CA PHE A 42 -14.02 -3.98 5.16
C PHE A 42 -12.84 -3.07 5.46
N ALA A 43 -13.08 -1.93 6.10
CA ALA A 43 -12.10 -0.89 6.33
C ALA A 43 -12.40 -0.07 7.58
N ALA A 44 -11.51 0.84 7.94
CA ALA A 44 -11.71 1.76 9.06
C ALA A 44 -12.92 2.67 8.83
N ALA A 45 -13.63 3.03 9.90
CA ALA A 45 -14.69 4.02 9.84
C ALA A 45 -14.16 5.36 9.27
N GLY A 46 -15.02 6.05 8.51
CA GLY A 46 -14.63 7.25 7.77
C GLY A 46 -13.93 6.97 6.43
N SER A 47 -13.86 5.71 6.00
CA SER A 47 -13.48 5.36 4.63
C SER A 47 -14.58 5.75 3.63
N GLU A 48 -14.15 6.09 2.42
CA GLU A 48 -15.01 6.46 1.29
C GLU A 48 -14.80 5.44 0.17
N THR A 49 -15.87 4.86 -0.36
CA THR A 49 -15.78 3.81 -1.39
C THR A 49 -17.06 3.78 -2.23
N ASP A 50 -16.98 3.36 -3.47
CA ASP A 50 -18.14 3.15 -4.34
C ASP A 50 -18.90 1.86 -3.98
N GLY A 51 -18.29 1.01 -3.17
CA GLY A 51 -18.92 -0.19 -2.62
C GLY A 51 -19.61 0.05 -1.28
N ARG A 52 -20.24 -1.00 -0.74
CA ARG A 52 -20.76 -1.00 0.63
C ARG A 52 -19.59 -0.98 1.62
N LEU A 53 -19.59 -0.07 2.58
CA LEU A 53 -18.60 -0.04 3.66
C LEU A 53 -19.08 -0.85 4.87
N VAL A 54 -18.22 -1.70 5.41
CA VAL A 54 -18.36 -2.37 6.69
C VAL A 54 -17.16 -2.02 7.56
N SER A 55 -17.40 -1.45 8.74
CA SER A 55 -16.35 -1.08 9.69
C SER A 55 -16.54 -1.84 10.99
N ALA A 56 -15.54 -2.63 11.37
CA ALA A 56 -15.51 -3.33 12.65
C ALA A 56 -14.93 -2.47 13.78
N LEU A 57 -14.24 -1.37 13.44
CA LEU A 57 -13.57 -0.47 14.38
C LEU A 57 -13.94 0.99 14.10
N PRO A 58 -14.01 1.85 15.13
CA PRO A 58 -14.43 3.25 15.00
C PRO A 58 -13.47 4.13 14.23
N GLY A 59 -12.23 3.67 13.93
CA GLY A 59 -11.22 4.43 13.23
C GLY A 59 -10.00 3.60 12.87
N THR A 60 -8.93 4.28 12.48
CA THR A 60 -7.64 3.66 12.14
C THR A 60 -6.75 3.52 13.37
N TYR A 61 -5.85 2.54 13.38
CA TYR A 61 -4.87 2.40 14.48
C TYR A 61 -3.73 3.43 14.39
N GLY A 62 -3.59 4.14 13.28
CA GLY A 62 -2.59 5.21 13.10
C GLY A 62 -3.05 6.61 13.53
N GLN A 63 -4.30 6.74 13.98
CA GLN A 63 -4.87 8.01 14.46
C GLN A 63 -5.17 7.92 15.95
N ASN A 64 -4.65 8.88 16.69
CA ASN A 64 -4.90 9.15 18.11
C ASN A 64 -4.39 8.07 19.07
N ASP A 65 -3.68 8.51 20.08
CA ASP A 65 -3.45 8.01 21.44
C ASP A 65 -4.13 6.70 21.90
N SER A 66 -4.71 5.96 20.98
CA SER A 66 -5.23 4.63 21.24
C SER A 66 -4.06 3.64 21.20
N PRO A 67 -3.73 3.00 22.30
CA PRO A 67 -2.71 1.95 22.38
C PRO A 67 -3.20 0.65 21.75
N ALA A 68 -4.09 0.70 20.78
CA ALA A 68 -4.61 -0.49 20.12
C ALA A 68 -3.46 -1.15 19.36
N ASP A 69 -3.16 -2.40 19.73
CA ASP A 69 -2.27 -3.25 18.97
C ASP A 69 -2.80 -3.35 17.53
N TRP A 70 -2.00 -2.87 16.58
CA TRP A 70 -2.40 -2.81 15.18
C TRP A 70 -2.73 -4.21 14.61
N GLN A 71 -2.06 -5.26 15.08
CA GLN A 71 -2.31 -6.63 14.65
C GLN A 71 -3.69 -7.10 15.13
N VAL A 72 -4.06 -6.75 16.36
CA VAL A 72 -5.41 -7.04 16.89
C VAL A 72 -6.47 -6.32 16.06
N CYS A 73 -6.23 -5.08 15.68
CA CYS A 73 -7.16 -4.32 14.82
C CYS A 73 -7.35 -4.99 13.47
N GLU A 74 -6.25 -5.40 12.81
CA GLU A 74 -6.29 -6.13 11.53
C GLU A 74 -7.06 -7.45 11.67
N PHE A 75 -6.84 -8.19 12.78
CA PHE A 75 -7.53 -9.44 13.05
C PHE A 75 -9.03 -9.26 13.27
N ILE A 76 -9.46 -8.23 14.01
CA ILE A 76 -10.88 -7.90 14.21
C ILE A 76 -11.57 -7.65 12.86
N ASN A 77 -10.92 -6.88 11.96
CA ASN A 77 -11.44 -6.61 10.63
C ASN A 77 -11.56 -7.88 9.77
N LEU A 78 -10.54 -8.74 9.81
CA LEU A 78 -10.55 -10.03 9.13
C LEU A 78 -11.63 -10.97 9.67
N CYS A 79 -11.75 -11.09 10.99
CA CYS A 79 -12.79 -11.93 11.63
C CYS A 79 -14.17 -11.47 11.18
N ARG A 80 -14.41 -10.15 11.17
CA ARG A 80 -15.71 -9.61 10.72
C ARG A 80 -16.02 -9.97 9.27
N ALA A 81 -15.04 -9.93 8.38
CA ALA A 81 -15.22 -10.34 6.98
C ALA A 81 -15.50 -11.84 6.85
N VAL A 82 -14.81 -12.67 7.63
CA VAL A 82 -14.99 -14.13 7.61
C VAL A 82 -16.35 -14.54 8.19
N GLU A 83 -16.80 -13.87 9.25
CA GLU A 83 -18.17 -14.08 9.81
C GLU A 83 -19.27 -13.85 8.78
N MET A 84 -19.05 -12.90 7.87
CA MET A 84 -19.97 -12.54 6.79
C MET A 84 -19.67 -13.28 5.47
N SER A 85 -18.77 -14.24 5.45
CA SER A 85 -18.26 -14.83 4.21
C SER A 85 -19.31 -15.46 3.31
N GLU A 86 -20.46 -15.93 3.85
CA GLU A 86 -21.58 -16.47 3.07
C GLU A 86 -22.28 -15.41 2.17
N GLU A 87 -22.09 -14.12 2.47
CA GLU A 87 -22.63 -13.04 1.66
C GLU A 87 -21.85 -12.85 0.34
N PHE A 88 -20.64 -13.43 0.21
CA PHE A 88 -19.70 -13.15 -0.88
C PHE A 88 -19.40 -14.38 -1.72
N ASP A 89 -19.04 -14.17 -2.97
CA ASP A 89 -18.53 -15.21 -3.86
C ASP A 89 -17.01 -15.41 -3.69
N VAL A 90 -16.31 -14.34 -3.21
CA VAL A 90 -14.88 -14.33 -2.90
C VAL A 90 -14.56 -13.22 -1.89
N LEU A 91 -13.63 -13.50 -0.99
CA LEU A 91 -12.98 -12.52 -0.12
C LEU A 91 -11.60 -12.23 -0.68
N HIS A 92 -11.22 -10.95 -0.77
CA HIS A 92 -9.89 -10.52 -1.18
C HIS A 92 -9.21 -9.76 -0.04
N SER A 93 -8.23 -10.39 0.58
CA SER A 93 -7.50 -9.83 1.73
C SER A 93 -6.23 -9.11 1.27
N HIS A 94 -6.04 -7.90 1.80
CA HIS A 94 -4.83 -7.09 1.68
C HIS A 94 -4.06 -7.01 3.01
N SER A 95 -4.55 -7.67 4.05
CA SER A 95 -4.03 -7.65 5.42
C SER A 95 -2.92 -8.69 5.61
N TYR A 96 -1.75 -8.43 5.01
CA TYR A 96 -0.57 -9.31 5.08
C TYR A 96 -0.92 -10.76 4.67
N LEU A 97 -0.52 -11.76 5.47
CA LEU A 97 -0.92 -13.16 5.32
C LEU A 97 -1.85 -13.64 6.46
N TYR A 98 -2.41 -12.73 7.24
CA TYR A 98 -3.21 -13.13 8.40
C TYR A 98 -4.48 -13.88 8.04
N ALA A 99 -5.07 -13.61 6.87
CA ALA A 99 -6.26 -14.31 6.44
C ALA A 99 -6.03 -15.81 6.16
N LEU A 100 -4.76 -16.26 5.98
CA LEU A 100 -4.45 -17.68 5.86
C LEU A 100 -4.91 -18.48 7.09
N MET A 101 -4.76 -17.90 8.28
CA MET A 101 -5.16 -18.55 9.53
C MET A 101 -6.69 -18.70 9.66
N LEU A 102 -7.44 -17.89 8.95
CA LEU A 102 -8.90 -17.87 9.00
C LEU A 102 -9.56 -18.56 7.79
N GLN A 103 -8.77 -18.95 6.76
CA GLN A 103 -9.33 -19.48 5.51
C GLN A 103 -10.22 -20.72 5.69
N ARG A 104 -9.93 -21.57 6.69
CA ARG A 104 -10.72 -22.77 6.99
C ARG A 104 -12.06 -22.46 7.66
N LEU A 105 -12.23 -21.25 8.19
CA LEU A 105 -13.47 -20.77 8.82
C LEU A 105 -14.37 -20.04 7.81
N SER A 106 -13.78 -19.58 6.71
CA SER A 106 -14.53 -18.91 5.66
C SER A 106 -15.38 -19.89 4.86
N LYS A 107 -16.59 -19.49 4.53
CA LYS A 107 -17.51 -20.25 3.64
C LYS A 107 -17.21 -20.00 2.16
N SER A 108 -16.50 -18.93 1.85
CA SER A 108 -16.12 -18.56 0.50
C SER A 108 -14.60 -18.50 0.36
N PRO A 109 -14.03 -18.72 -0.83
CA PRO A 109 -12.59 -18.69 -1.04
C PRO A 109 -11.99 -17.32 -0.68
N ILE A 110 -10.77 -17.34 -0.14
CA ILE A 110 -10.00 -16.13 0.18
C ILE A 110 -8.81 -16.04 -0.77
N VAL A 111 -8.70 -14.92 -1.48
CA VAL A 111 -7.50 -14.49 -2.20
C VAL A 111 -6.68 -13.57 -1.31
N ASN A 112 -5.39 -13.80 -1.20
CA ASN A 112 -4.50 -13.02 -0.35
C ASN A 112 -3.47 -12.27 -1.21
N THR A 113 -3.57 -10.96 -1.32
CA THR A 113 -2.53 -10.13 -1.96
C THR A 113 -1.57 -9.62 -0.90
N VAL A 114 -0.32 -10.05 -1.00
CA VAL A 114 0.75 -9.64 -0.07
C VAL A 114 1.43 -8.40 -0.58
N HIS A 115 1.49 -7.34 0.24
CA HIS A 115 2.06 -6.03 -0.13
C HIS A 115 3.46 -5.77 0.45
N VAL A 116 4.01 -6.72 1.18
CA VAL A 116 5.34 -6.63 1.79
C VAL A 116 6.28 -7.66 1.17
N THR A 117 7.57 -7.43 1.24
CA THR A 117 8.57 -8.42 0.83
C THR A 117 8.47 -9.66 1.69
N GLY A 118 8.58 -10.84 1.08
CA GLY A 118 8.61 -12.11 1.79
C GLY A 118 9.75 -12.14 2.82
N ASN A 119 9.45 -12.69 3.98
CA ASN A 119 10.40 -12.94 5.05
C ASN A 119 10.14 -14.33 5.65
N GLU A 120 11.03 -14.79 6.53
CA GLU A 120 10.93 -16.15 7.08
C GLU A 120 9.65 -16.37 7.90
N GLU A 121 9.15 -15.35 8.60
CA GLU A 121 7.89 -15.46 9.37
C GLU A 121 6.68 -15.70 8.44
N TYR A 122 6.58 -14.92 7.36
CA TYR A 122 5.52 -15.11 6.38
C TYR A 122 5.71 -16.39 5.56
N ALA A 123 6.94 -16.76 5.23
CA ALA A 123 7.22 -18.02 4.54
C ALA A 123 6.81 -19.23 5.41
N ARG A 124 7.16 -19.19 6.71
CA ARG A 124 6.75 -20.21 7.68
C ARG A 124 5.22 -20.32 7.78
N LEU A 125 4.52 -19.18 7.87
CA LEU A 125 3.07 -19.16 7.90
C LEU A 125 2.48 -19.77 6.63
N TRP A 126 2.96 -19.38 5.45
CA TRP A 126 2.45 -19.90 4.20
C TRP A 126 2.67 -21.40 4.03
N ARG A 127 3.83 -21.93 4.44
CA ARG A 127 4.09 -23.40 4.44
C ARG A 127 3.07 -24.21 5.24
N LEU A 128 2.44 -23.62 6.27
CA LEU A 128 1.36 -24.25 7.05
C LEU A 128 0.02 -24.29 6.29
N TYR A 129 -0.12 -23.48 5.23
CA TYR A 129 -1.34 -23.34 4.45
C TYR A 129 -1.00 -23.40 2.94
N PRO A 130 -0.49 -24.56 2.45
CA PRO A 130 0.01 -24.67 1.06
C PRO A 130 -1.09 -24.50 0.01
N ASP A 131 -2.34 -24.76 0.36
CA ASP A 131 -3.51 -24.62 -0.53
C ASP A 131 -4.06 -23.20 -0.57
N ALA A 132 -3.44 -22.25 0.15
CA ALA A 132 -3.92 -20.87 0.17
C ALA A 132 -3.67 -20.18 -1.17
N CYS A 133 -4.68 -19.47 -1.66
CA CYS A 133 -4.54 -18.63 -2.84
C CYS A 133 -3.81 -17.33 -2.44
N VAL A 134 -2.49 -17.28 -2.69
CA VAL A 134 -1.64 -16.12 -2.45
C VAL A 134 -1.23 -15.50 -3.77
N THR A 135 -1.40 -14.19 -3.92
CA THR A 135 -0.90 -13.43 -5.06
C THR A 135 0.26 -12.53 -4.64
N ALA A 136 1.24 -12.40 -5.52
CA ALA A 136 2.40 -11.52 -5.33
C ALA A 136 2.25 -10.26 -6.18
N ILE A 137 2.86 -9.16 -5.72
CA ILE A 137 2.85 -7.88 -6.43
C ILE A 137 4.09 -7.67 -7.32
N SER A 138 5.05 -8.56 -7.26
CA SER A 138 6.21 -8.59 -8.16
C SER A 138 6.88 -9.94 -8.17
N LYS A 139 7.62 -10.23 -9.24
CA LYS A 139 8.44 -11.46 -9.34
C LYS A 139 9.56 -11.51 -8.28
N TYR A 140 10.01 -10.36 -7.79
CA TYR A 140 11.06 -10.28 -6.77
C TYR A 140 10.56 -10.61 -5.36
N GLN A 141 9.29 -10.40 -5.08
CA GLN A 141 8.73 -10.40 -3.72
C GLN A 141 9.03 -11.67 -2.92
N TRP A 142 9.00 -12.83 -3.58
CA TRP A 142 9.23 -14.15 -3.00
C TRP A 142 10.47 -14.84 -3.54
N SER A 143 11.38 -14.11 -4.21
CA SER A 143 12.56 -14.70 -4.85
C SER A 143 13.53 -15.40 -3.87
N GLY A 144 13.49 -15.05 -2.59
CA GLY A 144 14.24 -15.74 -1.52
C GLY A 144 13.62 -17.07 -1.07
N TYR A 145 12.40 -17.41 -1.53
CA TYR A 145 11.62 -18.59 -1.14
C TYR A 145 11.07 -19.30 -2.37
N PRO A 146 11.93 -19.92 -3.19
CA PRO A 146 11.54 -20.48 -4.49
C PRO A 146 10.53 -21.62 -4.39
N GLU A 147 10.39 -22.26 -3.24
CA GLU A 147 9.39 -23.29 -2.98
C GLU A 147 7.97 -22.71 -2.79
N LEU A 148 7.83 -21.42 -2.48
CA LEU A 148 6.55 -20.75 -2.31
C LEU A 148 6.13 -20.12 -3.63
N GLN A 149 5.18 -20.76 -4.31
CA GLN A 149 4.73 -20.31 -5.62
C GLN A 149 3.42 -19.54 -5.51
N PRO A 150 3.41 -18.20 -5.74
CA PRO A 150 2.16 -17.46 -5.82
C PRO A 150 1.27 -17.98 -6.94
N ALA A 151 -0.04 -18.00 -6.71
CA ALA A 151 -1.03 -18.34 -7.72
C ALA A 151 -0.95 -17.40 -8.93
N ALA A 152 -0.59 -16.15 -8.70
CA ALA A 152 -0.32 -15.16 -9.75
C ALA A 152 0.64 -14.07 -9.26
N VAL A 153 1.31 -13.42 -10.20
CA VAL A 153 2.03 -12.15 -9.98
C VAL A 153 1.23 -11.04 -10.66
N ILE A 154 0.64 -10.16 -9.85
CA ILE A 154 -0.21 -9.08 -10.32
C ILE A 154 0.39 -7.76 -9.82
N TYR A 155 0.99 -7.00 -10.73
CA TYR A 155 1.56 -5.70 -10.40
C TYR A 155 0.47 -4.70 -10.05
N HIS A 156 0.80 -3.74 -9.16
CA HIS A 156 -0.13 -2.67 -8.83
C HIS A 156 -0.47 -1.83 -10.06
N GLY A 157 -1.76 -1.59 -10.23
CA GLY A 157 -2.27 -0.62 -11.19
C GLY A 157 -2.18 0.80 -10.66
N VAL A 158 -2.12 1.75 -11.57
CA VAL A 158 -2.26 3.18 -11.28
C VAL A 158 -3.24 3.79 -12.28
N ASP A 159 -4.00 4.76 -11.83
CA ASP A 159 -4.84 5.56 -12.73
C ASP A 159 -3.95 6.57 -13.45
N SER A 160 -3.55 6.24 -14.67
CA SER A 160 -2.67 7.08 -15.48
C SER A 160 -3.30 8.43 -15.87
N SER A 161 -4.64 8.55 -15.83
CA SER A 161 -5.33 9.82 -16.11
C SER A 161 -5.03 10.91 -15.07
N GLN A 162 -4.58 10.50 -13.88
CA GLN A 162 -4.18 11.44 -12.82
C GLN A 162 -2.80 12.04 -13.00
N PHE A 163 -2.02 11.60 -14.00
CA PHE A 163 -0.65 12.04 -14.23
C PHE A 163 -0.54 12.77 -15.55
N THR A 164 0.09 13.94 -15.54
CA THR A 164 0.37 14.70 -16.76
C THR A 164 1.76 14.36 -17.26
N PHE A 165 1.85 13.88 -18.49
CA PHE A 165 3.14 13.65 -19.13
C PHE A 165 3.66 14.98 -19.73
N HIS A 166 4.91 15.31 -19.43
CA HIS A 166 5.64 16.43 -20.01
C HIS A 166 6.76 15.90 -20.91
N ALA A 167 6.69 16.19 -22.21
CA ALA A 167 7.69 15.75 -23.18
C ALA A 167 9.06 16.43 -23.00
N THR A 168 9.06 17.60 -22.35
CA THR A 168 10.27 18.36 -22.04
C THR A 168 10.43 18.43 -20.53
N PRO A 169 11.30 17.58 -19.93
CA PRO A 169 11.55 17.64 -18.50
C PRO A 169 12.32 18.91 -18.12
N GLU A 170 12.23 19.30 -16.85
CA GLU A 170 13.11 20.28 -16.25
C GLU A 170 14.45 19.61 -15.85
N ASP A 171 15.45 20.42 -15.53
CA ASP A 171 16.80 19.93 -15.19
C ASP A 171 16.91 19.49 -13.72
N TYR A 172 16.17 18.44 -13.36
CA TYR A 172 16.27 17.78 -12.07
C TYR A 172 15.81 16.33 -12.11
N VAL A 173 16.28 15.56 -11.12
CA VAL A 173 15.68 14.27 -10.77
C VAL A 173 14.94 14.40 -9.45
N CYS A 174 13.91 13.58 -9.20
CA CYS A 174 13.18 13.65 -7.95
C CYS A 174 13.26 12.37 -7.12
N TYR A 175 13.25 12.55 -5.81
CA TYR A 175 12.99 11.51 -4.83
C TYR A 175 11.65 11.79 -4.17
N LEU A 176 10.72 10.82 -4.24
CA LEU A 176 9.42 10.92 -3.61
C LEU A 176 9.20 9.72 -2.67
N GLY A 177 9.14 9.97 -1.38
CA GLY A 177 8.90 8.91 -0.41
C GLY A 177 9.16 9.32 1.04
N ARG A 178 8.87 8.38 1.95
CA ARG A 178 9.22 8.55 3.36
C ARG A 178 10.74 8.51 3.53
N PHE A 179 11.27 9.36 4.41
CA PHE A 179 12.68 9.34 4.77
C PHE A 179 12.92 8.28 5.84
N THR A 180 13.36 7.10 5.38
CA THR A 180 13.81 5.99 6.21
C THR A 180 15.03 5.35 5.56
N PRO A 181 15.91 4.65 6.30
CA PRO A 181 17.10 4.01 5.74
C PRO A 181 16.80 3.13 4.51
N GLY A 182 15.74 2.32 4.59
CA GLY A 182 15.33 1.39 3.53
C GLY A 182 14.80 2.05 2.26
N LYS A 183 14.40 3.33 2.30
CA LYS A 183 13.91 4.06 1.12
C LYS A 183 15.01 4.72 0.29
N GLY A 184 16.23 4.78 0.81
CA GLY A 184 17.43 5.09 0.01
C GLY A 184 17.64 6.57 -0.34
N ALA A 185 17.08 7.52 0.40
CA ALA A 185 17.27 8.95 0.14
C ALA A 185 18.76 9.37 0.15
N LEU A 186 19.57 8.84 1.09
CA LEU A 186 21.03 9.10 1.09
C LEU A 186 21.71 8.61 -0.18
N ARG A 187 21.27 7.46 -0.72
CA ARG A 187 21.82 6.93 -1.99
C ARG A 187 21.45 7.83 -3.16
N ALA A 188 20.20 8.34 -3.18
CA ALA A 188 19.76 9.29 -4.20
C ALA A 188 20.60 10.58 -4.16
N ILE A 189 20.86 11.13 -2.97
CA ILE A 189 21.71 12.32 -2.78
C ILE A 189 23.13 12.04 -3.26
N ALA A 190 23.73 10.93 -2.86
CA ALA A 190 25.09 10.56 -3.27
C ALA A 190 25.20 10.41 -4.81
N ALA A 191 24.22 9.75 -5.42
CA ALA A 191 24.18 9.57 -6.89
C ALA A 191 24.03 10.92 -7.61
N ALA A 192 23.09 11.76 -7.18
CA ALA A 192 22.87 13.08 -7.78
C ALA A 192 24.11 13.97 -7.68
N LYS A 193 24.76 14.03 -6.50
CA LYS A 193 26.01 14.77 -6.30
C LYS A 193 27.15 14.26 -7.17
N SER A 194 27.29 12.93 -7.33
CA SER A 194 28.34 12.34 -8.16
C SER A 194 28.17 12.63 -9.65
N LEU A 195 26.95 12.82 -10.09
CA LEU A 195 26.60 13.11 -11.48
C LEU A 195 26.44 14.62 -11.77
N GLY A 196 26.52 15.46 -10.75
CA GLY A 196 26.28 16.91 -10.89
C GLY A 196 24.82 17.27 -11.27
N ILE A 197 23.86 16.40 -10.91
CA ILE A 197 22.45 16.58 -11.25
C ILE A 197 21.70 17.17 -10.04
N ARG A 198 20.81 18.14 -10.27
CA ARG A 198 19.92 18.68 -9.24
C ARG A 198 18.92 17.61 -8.78
N LEU A 199 18.80 17.45 -7.47
CA LEU A 199 17.86 16.50 -6.83
C LEU A 199 16.82 17.25 -6.02
N VAL A 200 15.54 16.98 -6.30
CA VAL A 200 14.41 17.47 -5.50
C VAL A 200 13.88 16.35 -4.62
N LEU A 201 13.91 16.57 -3.30
CA LEU A 201 13.44 15.62 -2.30
C LEU A 201 12.02 16.00 -1.86
N ALA A 202 11.09 15.05 -1.91
CA ALA A 202 9.72 15.23 -1.44
C ALA A 202 9.30 14.08 -0.50
N GLY A 203 8.76 14.45 0.66
CA GLY A 203 8.27 13.48 1.65
C GLY A 203 8.08 14.11 3.02
N PRO A 204 7.42 13.41 3.97
CA PRO A 204 7.25 13.91 5.33
C PRO A 204 8.59 13.92 6.08
N ARG A 205 8.80 14.94 6.91
CA ARG A 205 9.93 14.97 7.86
C ARG A 205 9.79 13.82 8.86
N SER A 206 10.93 13.33 9.31
CA SER A 206 11.09 12.30 10.35
C SER A 206 12.39 12.57 11.10
N ASP A 207 12.62 11.89 12.21
CA ASP A 207 13.92 12.00 12.92
C ASP A 207 15.07 11.65 11.98
N TYR A 208 14.92 10.57 11.18
CA TYR A 208 15.92 10.21 10.18
C TYR A 208 16.15 11.31 9.12
N TYR A 209 15.11 12.06 8.74
CA TYR A 209 15.28 13.21 7.86
C TYR A 209 16.11 14.28 8.56
N ASN A 210 15.73 14.66 9.77
CA ASN A 210 16.40 15.74 10.52
C ASN A 210 17.88 15.42 10.77
N ASP A 211 18.17 14.17 11.17
CA ASP A 211 19.51 13.75 11.55
C ASP A 211 20.43 13.47 10.35
N CYS A 212 19.90 12.89 9.28
CA CYS A 212 20.72 12.34 8.20
C CYS A 212 20.56 13.05 6.85
N ILE A 213 19.41 13.63 6.57
CA ILE A 213 19.10 14.19 5.24
C ILE A 213 19.21 15.73 5.24
N GLU A 214 18.61 16.40 6.22
CA GLU A 214 18.59 17.85 6.29
C GLU A 214 19.98 18.50 6.23
N PRO A 215 21.05 17.96 6.87
CA PRO A 215 22.39 18.52 6.74
C PRO A 215 22.99 18.47 5.33
N LEU A 216 22.41 17.68 4.43
CA LEU A 216 22.86 17.52 3.04
C LEU A 216 22.03 18.35 2.04
N VAL A 217 20.98 19.01 2.51
CA VAL A 217 20.11 19.91 1.73
C VAL A 217 20.78 21.29 1.68
N ASP A 218 21.19 21.71 0.48
CA ASP A 218 21.88 23.00 0.26
C ASP A 218 21.00 24.03 -0.46
N GLY A 219 19.78 23.64 -0.84
CA GLY A 219 18.83 24.50 -1.55
C GLY A 219 19.21 24.79 -3.01
N LYS A 220 20.21 24.11 -3.56
CA LYS A 220 20.72 24.27 -4.94
C LYS A 220 20.85 22.94 -5.64
N SER A 221 21.84 22.13 -5.25
CA SER A 221 22.04 20.79 -5.80
C SER A 221 21.12 19.75 -5.18
N VAL A 222 20.77 19.94 -3.90
CA VAL A 222 19.80 19.13 -3.17
C VAL A 222 18.76 20.03 -2.54
N GLU A 223 17.54 19.94 -3.00
CA GLU A 223 16.42 20.77 -2.56
C GLU A 223 15.35 19.91 -1.87
N TYR A 224 14.75 20.44 -0.80
CA TYR A 224 13.63 19.78 -0.12
C TYR A 224 12.37 20.62 -0.24
N VAL A 225 11.29 20.02 -0.76
CA VAL A 225 10.02 20.69 -1.05
C VAL A 225 8.86 20.30 -0.14
N GLY A 226 9.16 19.53 0.91
CA GLY A 226 8.13 19.07 1.86
C GLY A 226 7.34 17.86 1.36
N SER A 227 6.25 17.56 2.06
CA SER A 227 5.29 16.55 1.60
C SER A 227 4.49 17.10 0.42
N VAL A 228 4.37 16.30 -0.64
CA VAL A 228 3.60 16.64 -1.84
C VAL A 228 2.50 15.61 -2.08
N GLY A 229 1.34 16.09 -2.54
CA GLY A 229 0.20 15.25 -2.92
C GLY A 229 -0.58 15.89 -4.06
N GLY A 230 -1.53 15.15 -4.63
CA GLY A 230 -2.42 15.67 -5.68
C GLY A 230 -1.67 16.32 -6.85
N ALA A 231 -2.12 17.50 -7.27
CA ALA A 231 -1.57 18.24 -8.41
C ALA A 231 -0.07 18.55 -8.28
N ARG A 232 0.38 18.96 -7.06
CA ARG A 232 1.80 19.28 -6.83
C ARG A 232 2.71 18.06 -6.99
N ARG A 233 2.27 16.89 -6.53
CA ARG A 233 3.00 15.62 -6.76
C ARG A 233 3.09 15.32 -8.26
N ASN A 234 1.97 15.46 -8.97
CA ASN A 234 1.91 15.16 -10.39
C ASN A 234 2.76 16.12 -11.21
N GLU A 235 2.79 17.40 -10.85
CA GLU A 235 3.69 18.39 -11.45
C GLU A 235 5.16 18.03 -11.23
N LEU A 236 5.54 17.73 -9.97
CA LEU A 236 6.91 17.34 -9.62
C LEU A 236 7.37 16.10 -10.41
N LEU A 237 6.53 15.07 -10.51
CA LEU A 237 6.86 13.85 -11.25
C LEU A 237 6.86 14.06 -12.76
N GLY A 238 5.94 14.87 -13.27
CA GLY A 238 5.78 15.08 -14.71
C GLY A 238 6.90 15.89 -15.34
N LYS A 239 7.60 16.71 -14.55
CA LYS A 239 8.68 17.60 -14.99
C LYS A 239 10.09 17.07 -14.68
N ALA A 240 10.20 15.95 -13.95
CA ALA A 240 11.48 15.34 -13.56
C ALA A 240 12.14 14.54 -14.70
#